data_682d44242e4ebef4dce446e8a62df24e
#
_entry.id   682d44242e4ebef4dce446e8a62df24e
#
_cell.length_a   1.000
_cell.length_b   1.000
_cell.length_c   1.000
_cell.angle_alpha   90.00
_cell.angle_beta   90.00
_cell.angle_gamma   90.00
#
_symmetry.space_group_name_H-M   'P 1'
#
loop_
_entity.id
_entity.type
_entity.pdbx_description
1 polymer ?
#
loop_
_entity_poly.entity_id
_entity_poly.type
_entity_poly.pdbx_seq_one_letter_code
_entity_poly.pdbx_strand_id
1 'polypeptide(L)'
;MLTIEMDNFDLGQICRSGQCFRMDQIGDDRYRVIAGDKYLELTQERGIVNFFCPEEDFIFFWIRYFDLDCDYSEYINMINPRDKYLTAAGEVGSGIRILQQDLWEMIISFLISQQNNITRIKKCIENISREFGVRKQAAQVQNIMRFRLQRHWLWQRKSSFGSVIWDTEQNMCWTQPEKSVSEIFHLTVCMI
;
A
#
# COMPACT_ATOMS: atom_id res chain seq x y z
N MET A 1 -9.95 6.57 19.49
CA MET A 1 -10.26 7.42 18.33
C MET A 1 -9.50 8.71 18.49
N LEU A 2 -8.73 9.10 17.51
CA LEU A 2 -7.98 10.36 17.45
C LEU A 2 -8.50 11.17 16.26
N THR A 3 -8.69 12.45 16.46
CA THR A 3 -9.22 13.35 15.44
C THR A 3 -8.17 14.41 15.15
N ILE A 4 -7.86 14.61 13.88
CA ILE A 4 -6.94 15.66 13.41
C ILE A 4 -7.60 16.44 12.29
N GLU A 5 -7.28 17.71 12.19
CA GLU A 5 -7.61 18.56 11.06
C GLU A 5 -6.36 18.70 10.20
N MET A 6 -6.48 18.43 8.91
CA MET A 6 -5.35 18.44 7.99
C MET A 6 -5.73 19.01 6.65
N ASP A 7 -4.92 19.96 6.21
CA ASP A 7 -4.88 20.40 4.82
C ASP A 7 -4.06 19.43 3.95
N ASN A 8 -4.33 19.43 2.67
CA ASN A 8 -3.61 18.58 1.70
C ASN A 8 -3.54 17.10 2.11
N PHE A 9 -4.69 16.59 2.55
CA PHE A 9 -4.88 15.18 2.90
C PHE A 9 -6.26 14.73 2.45
N ASP A 10 -6.33 13.75 1.54
CA ASP A 10 -7.57 13.20 1.03
C ASP A 10 -7.47 11.67 0.95
N LEU A 11 -8.23 10.98 1.79
CA LEU A 11 -8.23 9.52 1.88
C LEU A 11 -8.66 8.86 0.57
N GLY A 12 -9.59 9.48 -0.17
CA GLY A 12 -10.03 8.99 -1.46
C GLY A 12 -8.94 9.07 -2.52
N GLN A 13 -8.22 10.19 -2.57
CA GLN A 13 -7.08 10.36 -3.47
C GLN A 13 -5.95 9.39 -3.13
N ILE A 14 -5.59 9.28 -1.85
CA ILE A 14 -4.56 8.35 -1.36
C ILE A 14 -4.95 6.90 -1.73
N CYS A 15 -6.19 6.49 -1.47
CA CYS A 15 -6.68 5.14 -1.77
C CYS A 15 -6.63 4.81 -3.26
N ARG A 16 -6.90 5.80 -4.14
CA ARG A 16 -6.88 5.63 -5.60
C ARG A 16 -5.52 5.90 -6.24
N SER A 17 -4.53 6.39 -5.50
CA SER A 17 -3.21 6.75 -6.04
C SER A 17 -2.40 5.55 -6.57
N GLY A 18 -2.76 4.32 -6.19
CA GLY A 18 -2.04 3.12 -6.57
C GLY A 18 -0.78 2.84 -5.75
N GLN A 19 -0.50 3.63 -4.72
CA GLN A 19 0.65 3.42 -3.84
C GLN A 19 0.47 2.21 -2.91
N CYS A 20 -0.76 1.98 -2.43
CA CYS A 20 -1.08 0.92 -1.49
C CYS A 20 -2.22 0.06 -2.01
N PHE A 21 -2.00 -1.24 -2.13
CA PHE A 21 -3.02 -2.20 -2.56
C PHE A 21 -3.79 -2.83 -1.39
N ARG A 22 -3.43 -2.48 -0.14
CA ARG A 22 -4.10 -2.93 1.09
C ARG A 22 -4.85 -1.80 1.77
N MET A 23 -5.23 -0.80 1.01
CA MET A 23 -6.16 0.26 1.40
C MET A 23 -7.43 0.13 0.58
N ASP A 24 -8.58 0.11 1.26
CA ASP A 24 -9.89 -0.04 0.65
C ASP A 24 -10.87 0.96 1.22
N GLN A 25 -11.74 1.48 0.37
CA GLN A 25 -12.93 2.20 0.79
C GLN A 25 -14.00 1.20 1.23
N ILE A 26 -14.48 1.30 2.46
CA ILE A 26 -15.46 0.38 3.05
C ILE A 26 -16.82 1.04 3.37
N GLY A 27 -16.96 2.31 3.05
CA GLY A 27 -18.18 3.13 3.18
C GLY A 27 -17.98 4.43 2.45
N ASP A 28 -18.98 5.32 2.48
CA ASP A 28 -18.93 6.57 1.70
C ASP A 28 -17.69 7.41 2.07
N ASP A 29 -17.44 7.63 3.35
CA ASP A 29 -16.29 8.40 3.87
C ASP A 29 -15.39 7.55 4.77
N ARG A 30 -15.51 6.21 4.68
CA ARG A 30 -14.78 5.28 5.54
C ARG A 30 -13.83 4.41 4.77
N TYR A 31 -12.61 4.33 5.27
CA TYR A 31 -11.49 3.61 4.67
C TYR A 31 -10.87 2.66 5.68
N ARG A 32 -10.30 1.57 5.21
CA ARG A 32 -9.45 0.68 5.99
C ARG A 32 -8.08 0.57 5.37
N VAL A 33 -7.08 0.43 6.21
CA VAL A 33 -5.68 0.21 5.81
C VAL A 33 -5.09 -0.92 6.61
N ILE A 34 -4.35 -1.79 5.94
CA ILE A 34 -3.50 -2.80 6.59
C ILE A 34 -2.07 -2.50 6.17
N ALA A 35 -1.20 -2.23 7.14
CA ALA A 35 0.21 -1.95 6.91
C ALA A 35 1.06 -2.67 7.95
N GLY A 36 1.97 -3.51 7.48
CA GLY A 36 2.73 -4.40 8.37
C GLY A 36 1.82 -5.30 9.21
N ASP A 37 1.85 -5.14 10.53
CA ASP A 37 0.99 -5.85 11.49
C ASP A 37 -0.10 -4.95 12.11
N LYS A 38 -0.33 -3.79 11.53
CA LYS A 38 -1.31 -2.82 12.00
C LYS A 38 -2.54 -2.80 11.10
N TYR A 39 -3.68 -2.57 11.74
CA TYR A 39 -4.96 -2.33 11.08
C TYR A 39 -5.48 -0.97 11.50
N LEU A 40 -6.00 -0.21 10.56
CA LEU A 40 -6.58 1.09 10.83
C LEU A 40 -7.85 1.25 10.02
N GLU A 41 -8.90 1.75 10.66
CA GLU A 41 -10.02 2.37 10.00
C GLU A 41 -9.92 3.88 10.14
N LEU A 42 -10.33 4.59 9.09
CA LEU A 42 -10.34 6.05 9.03
C LEU A 42 -11.66 6.54 8.47
N THR A 43 -12.07 7.70 8.93
CA THR A 43 -13.13 8.48 8.25
C THR A 43 -12.62 9.89 7.98
N GLN A 44 -13.11 10.50 6.91
CA GLN A 44 -12.79 11.89 6.60
C GLN A 44 -14.03 12.66 6.23
N GLU A 45 -14.25 13.79 6.88
CA GLU A 45 -15.31 14.72 6.56
C GLU A 45 -14.78 16.16 6.70
N ARG A 46 -14.88 16.96 5.64
CA ARG A 46 -14.54 18.40 5.62
C ARG A 46 -13.16 18.75 6.20
N GLY A 47 -12.12 17.99 5.82
CA GLY A 47 -10.76 18.22 6.31
C GLY A 47 -10.47 17.61 7.69
N ILE A 48 -11.48 17.10 8.38
CA ILE A 48 -11.33 16.41 9.66
C ILE A 48 -11.16 14.91 9.41
N VAL A 49 -10.08 14.33 9.93
CA VAL A 49 -9.77 12.91 9.79
C VAL A 49 -9.81 12.25 11.16
N ASN A 50 -10.59 11.18 11.27
CA ASN A 50 -10.67 10.36 12.48
C ASN A 50 -9.90 9.05 12.27
N PHE A 51 -8.98 8.78 13.19
CA PHE A 51 -8.18 7.54 13.22
C PHE A 51 -8.73 6.62 14.31
N PHE A 52 -9.24 5.45 13.92
CA PHE A 52 -9.76 4.46 14.86
C PHE A 52 -8.65 3.47 15.24
N CYS A 53 -7.69 3.93 16.02
CA CYS A 53 -6.59 3.11 16.53
C CYS A 53 -6.21 3.52 17.97
N PRO A 54 -5.37 2.72 18.67
CA PRO A 54 -4.71 3.13 19.90
C PRO A 54 -3.80 4.36 19.64
N GLU A 55 -3.67 5.22 20.65
CA GLU A 55 -2.82 6.41 20.56
C GLU A 55 -1.36 6.07 20.32
N GLU A 56 -0.88 5.00 20.94
CA GLU A 56 0.46 4.48 20.73
C GLU A 56 0.73 4.11 19.26
N ASP A 57 -0.20 3.39 18.62
CA ASP A 57 -0.10 3.05 17.19
C ASP A 57 -0.15 4.29 16.29
N PHE A 58 -0.94 5.29 16.67
CA PHE A 58 -0.99 6.55 15.94
C PHE A 58 0.36 7.26 15.97
N ILE A 59 0.93 7.47 17.16
CA ILE A 59 2.18 8.22 17.36
C ILE A 59 3.37 7.49 16.73
N PHE A 60 3.52 6.19 16.99
CA PHE A 60 4.74 5.45 16.59
C PHE A 60 4.67 4.82 15.20
N PHE A 61 3.49 4.78 14.57
CA PHE A 61 3.35 4.14 13.27
C PHE A 61 2.61 4.98 12.25
N TRP A 62 1.39 5.45 12.54
CA TRP A 62 0.54 6.05 11.53
C TRP A 62 0.95 7.46 11.13
N ILE A 63 1.50 8.27 12.05
CA ILE A 63 2.09 9.58 11.73
C ILE A 63 3.14 9.41 10.62
N ARG A 64 4.06 8.48 10.82
CA ARG A 64 5.10 8.20 9.82
C ARG A 64 4.52 7.58 8.55
N TYR A 65 3.60 6.62 8.67
CA TYR A 65 3.04 5.92 7.51
C TYR A 65 2.38 6.86 6.52
N PHE A 66 1.59 7.82 7.01
CA PHE A 66 0.91 8.82 6.20
C PHE A 66 1.71 10.09 5.98
N ASP A 67 2.96 10.15 6.44
CA ASP A 67 3.85 11.32 6.33
C ASP A 67 3.18 12.60 6.90
N LEU A 68 2.56 12.47 8.10
CA LEU A 68 1.74 13.55 8.67
C LEU A 68 2.58 14.73 9.19
N ASP A 69 3.85 14.52 9.50
CA ASP A 69 4.78 15.56 9.96
C ASP A 69 5.26 16.47 8.82
N CYS A 70 4.99 16.12 7.56
CA CYS A 70 5.42 16.88 6.40
C CYS A 70 4.34 17.88 5.96
N ASP A 71 4.71 19.15 5.80
CA ASP A 71 3.83 20.19 5.24
C ASP A 71 3.87 20.17 3.71
N TYR A 72 2.86 19.55 3.11
CA TYR A 72 2.73 19.48 1.66
C TYR A 72 2.36 20.81 1.00
N SER A 73 1.88 21.80 1.78
CA SER A 73 1.60 23.13 1.25
C SER A 73 2.88 23.81 0.74
N GLU A 74 4.02 23.53 1.37
CA GLU A 74 5.31 24.07 0.91
C GLU A 74 5.63 23.61 -0.52
N TYR A 75 5.47 22.32 -0.82
CA TYR A 75 5.73 21.78 -2.15
C TYR A 75 4.74 22.31 -3.19
N ILE A 76 3.47 22.42 -2.84
CA ILE A 76 2.44 22.96 -3.74
C ILE A 76 2.74 24.43 -4.05
N ASN A 77 3.16 25.21 -3.05
CA ASN A 77 3.50 26.61 -3.21
C ASN A 77 4.78 26.86 -4.02
N MET A 78 5.66 25.86 -4.12
CA MET A 78 6.86 25.93 -4.99
C MET A 78 6.55 25.74 -6.48
N ILE A 79 5.33 25.33 -6.85
CA ILE A 79 4.95 25.13 -8.24
C ILE A 79 5.02 26.47 -8.99
N ASN A 80 5.77 26.48 -10.11
CA ASN A 80 5.84 27.66 -10.95
C ASN A 80 4.47 27.94 -11.60
N PRO A 81 3.82 29.10 -11.34
CA PRO A 81 2.50 29.41 -11.91
C PRO A 81 2.46 29.46 -13.44
N ARG A 82 3.62 29.55 -14.12
CA ARG A 82 3.72 29.52 -15.56
C ARG A 82 3.64 28.10 -16.14
N ASP A 83 3.89 27.09 -15.30
CA ASP A 83 3.73 25.68 -15.67
C ASP A 83 2.27 25.26 -15.43
N LYS A 84 1.45 25.40 -16.47
CA LYS A 84 0.02 25.09 -16.42
C LYS A 84 -0.27 23.61 -16.12
N TYR A 85 0.61 22.71 -16.56
CA TYR A 85 0.42 21.27 -16.32
C TYR A 85 0.69 20.92 -14.86
N LEU A 86 1.79 21.42 -14.32
CA LEU A 86 2.14 21.17 -12.92
C LEU A 86 1.17 21.86 -11.97
N THR A 87 0.70 23.08 -12.31
CA THR A 87 -0.32 23.79 -11.53
C THR A 87 -1.62 22.99 -11.48
N ALA A 88 -2.14 22.53 -12.63
CA ALA A 88 -3.35 21.72 -12.69
C ALA A 88 -3.17 20.37 -11.96
N ALA A 89 -2.00 19.73 -12.07
CA ALA A 89 -1.70 18.51 -11.34
C ALA A 89 -1.68 18.73 -9.83
N GLY A 90 -1.09 19.83 -9.37
CA GLY A 90 -1.07 20.22 -7.96
C GLY A 90 -2.46 20.49 -7.39
N GLU A 91 -3.34 21.17 -8.14
CA GLU A 91 -4.72 21.41 -7.73
C GLU A 91 -5.52 20.11 -7.59
N VAL A 92 -5.39 19.19 -8.56
CA VAL A 92 -6.13 17.91 -8.56
C VAL A 92 -5.57 16.93 -7.53
N GLY A 93 -4.24 16.89 -7.37
CA GLY A 93 -3.55 15.90 -6.53
C GLY A 93 -3.14 16.40 -5.16
N SER A 94 -3.60 17.57 -4.73
CA SER A 94 -3.18 18.21 -3.46
C SER A 94 -3.40 17.34 -2.23
N GLY A 95 -4.38 16.45 -2.24
CA GLY A 95 -4.68 15.55 -1.12
C GLY A 95 -3.86 14.27 -1.09
N ILE A 96 -3.00 14.02 -2.07
CA ILE A 96 -2.20 12.79 -2.12
C ILE A 96 -0.98 12.94 -1.22
N ARG A 97 -0.79 11.96 -0.32
CA ARG A 97 0.41 11.81 0.52
C ARG A 97 1.29 10.68 0.00
N ILE A 98 2.60 10.79 0.19
CA ILE A 98 3.54 9.71 -0.13
C ILE A 98 3.63 8.78 1.07
N LEU A 99 3.04 7.59 0.93
CA LEU A 99 2.97 6.62 2.02
C LEU A 99 4.34 6.01 2.31
N GLN A 100 4.75 6.04 3.57
CA GLN A 100 6.00 5.44 4.06
C GLN A 100 5.78 3.94 4.37
N GLN A 101 5.67 3.15 3.31
CA GLN A 101 5.35 1.73 3.39
C GLN A 101 6.58 0.88 3.77
N ASP A 102 6.34 -0.35 4.22
CA ASP A 102 7.40 -1.36 4.35
C ASP A 102 8.03 -1.64 2.99
N LEU A 103 9.36 -1.50 2.92
CA LEU A 103 10.11 -1.63 1.67
C LEU A 103 9.90 -3.00 1.01
N TRP A 104 9.84 -4.06 1.82
CA TRP A 104 9.65 -5.41 1.29
C TRP A 104 8.24 -5.62 0.72
N GLU A 105 7.22 -5.16 1.45
CA GLU A 105 5.83 -5.20 0.98
C GLU A 105 5.68 -4.41 -0.33
N MET A 106 6.32 -3.25 -0.40
CA MET A 106 6.31 -2.39 -1.60
C MET A 106 6.97 -3.07 -2.80
N ILE A 107 8.16 -3.68 -2.63
CA ILE A 107 8.85 -4.39 -3.70
C ILE A 107 8.00 -5.55 -4.24
N ILE A 108 7.43 -6.37 -3.38
CA ILE A 108 6.60 -7.51 -3.80
C ILE A 108 5.32 -7.02 -4.49
N SER A 109 4.68 -6.00 -3.95
CA SER A 109 3.48 -5.40 -4.56
C SER A 109 3.79 -4.82 -5.94
N PHE A 110 4.94 -4.17 -6.09
CA PHE A 110 5.41 -3.67 -7.37
C PHE A 110 5.66 -4.81 -8.38
N LEU A 111 6.31 -5.90 -7.97
CA LEU A 111 6.51 -7.06 -8.84
C LEU A 111 5.17 -7.68 -9.30
N ILE A 112 4.20 -7.80 -8.40
CA ILE A 112 2.85 -8.31 -8.72
C ILE A 112 2.10 -7.35 -9.65
N SER A 113 2.36 -6.06 -9.55
CA SER A 113 1.66 -5.04 -10.35
C SER A 113 2.07 -5.02 -11.81
N GLN A 114 3.21 -5.63 -12.17
CA GLN A 114 3.70 -5.63 -13.55
C GLN A 114 2.72 -6.33 -14.49
N GLN A 115 2.27 -5.61 -15.54
CA GLN A 115 1.31 -6.12 -16.54
C GLN A 115 0.03 -6.72 -15.93
N ASN A 116 -0.45 -6.15 -14.82
CA ASN A 116 -1.57 -6.67 -14.07
C ASN A 116 -2.62 -5.55 -13.79
N ASN A 117 -3.83 -5.91 -13.41
CA ASN A 117 -4.87 -4.95 -13.04
C ASN A 117 -5.06 -4.92 -11.51
N ILE A 118 -5.60 -3.81 -11.00
CA ILE A 118 -5.73 -3.54 -9.56
C ILE A 118 -6.48 -4.66 -8.82
N THR A 119 -7.58 -5.16 -9.37
CA THR A 119 -8.38 -6.22 -8.75
C THR A 119 -7.57 -7.51 -8.57
N ARG A 120 -6.82 -7.91 -9.60
CA ARG A 120 -5.95 -9.10 -9.54
C ARG A 120 -4.76 -8.88 -8.62
N ILE A 121 -4.15 -7.69 -8.64
CA ILE A 121 -3.05 -7.33 -7.74
C ILE A 121 -3.50 -7.49 -6.27
N LYS A 122 -4.63 -6.88 -5.90
CA LYS A 122 -5.19 -7.00 -4.55
C LYS A 122 -5.43 -8.46 -4.16
N LYS A 123 -6.04 -9.26 -5.05
CA LYS A 123 -6.28 -10.69 -4.81
C LYS A 123 -4.97 -11.49 -4.65
N CYS A 124 -3.96 -11.22 -5.47
CA CYS A 124 -2.64 -11.86 -5.34
C CYS A 124 -1.98 -11.53 -4.00
N ILE A 125 -1.97 -10.24 -3.61
CA ILE A 125 -1.40 -9.81 -2.33
C ILE A 125 -2.14 -10.45 -1.15
N GLU A 126 -3.46 -10.53 -1.20
CA GLU A 126 -4.26 -11.20 -0.18
C GLU A 126 -3.95 -12.70 -0.09
N ASN A 127 -3.89 -13.41 -1.22
CA ASN A 127 -3.54 -14.81 -1.28
C ASN A 127 -2.14 -15.08 -0.72
N ILE A 128 -1.15 -14.29 -1.12
CA ILE A 128 0.22 -14.39 -0.60
C ILE A 128 0.24 -14.11 0.91
N SER A 129 -0.46 -13.09 1.36
CA SER A 129 -0.55 -12.76 2.79
C SER A 129 -1.19 -13.90 3.58
N ARG A 130 -2.23 -14.55 3.04
CA ARG A 130 -2.92 -15.67 3.68
C ARG A 130 -2.06 -16.94 3.74
N GLU A 131 -1.33 -17.25 2.67
CA GLU A 131 -0.54 -18.47 2.56
C GLU A 131 0.80 -18.37 3.30
N PHE A 132 1.48 -17.23 3.17
CA PHE A 132 2.84 -17.02 3.66
C PHE A 132 2.94 -16.00 4.78
N GLY A 133 1.88 -15.29 5.07
CA GLY A 133 1.84 -14.27 6.11
C GLY A 133 1.75 -14.85 7.52
N VAL A 134 2.04 -14.01 8.49
CA VAL A 134 1.84 -14.34 9.91
C VAL A 134 0.51 -13.76 10.36
N ARG A 135 -0.35 -14.63 10.91
CA ARG A 135 -1.61 -14.18 11.48
C ARG A 135 -1.36 -13.37 12.75
N LYS A 136 -1.91 -12.18 12.79
CA LYS A 136 -1.87 -11.27 13.94
C LYS A 136 -3.27 -10.87 14.36
N GLN A 137 -3.45 -10.64 15.66
CA GLN A 137 -4.66 -10.03 16.17
C GLN A 137 -4.43 -8.52 16.27
N ALA A 138 -5.27 -7.75 15.61
CA ALA A 138 -5.34 -6.30 15.84
C ALA A 138 -6.49 -5.99 16.79
N ALA A 139 -6.39 -4.89 17.51
CA ALA A 139 -7.36 -4.49 18.53
C ALA A 139 -8.82 -4.40 18.02
N GLN A 140 -9.02 -4.25 16.71
CA GLN A 140 -10.33 -4.07 16.08
C GLN A 140 -10.73 -5.18 15.10
N VAL A 141 -9.80 -6.06 14.71
CA VAL A 141 -10.07 -7.17 13.78
C VAL A 141 -9.38 -8.43 14.25
N GLN A 142 -10.13 -9.52 14.33
CA GLN A 142 -9.63 -10.77 14.91
C GLN A 142 -8.47 -11.43 14.15
N ASN A 143 -8.27 -11.10 12.87
CA ASN A 143 -7.23 -11.74 12.08
C ASN A 143 -6.70 -10.80 10.98
N ILE A 144 -5.53 -10.25 11.20
CA ILE A 144 -4.76 -9.59 10.14
C ILE A 144 -3.68 -10.54 9.66
N MET A 145 -3.50 -10.62 8.35
CA MET A 145 -2.38 -11.33 7.77
C MET A 145 -1.25 -10.33 7.50
N ARG A 146 -0.22 -10.35 8.34
CA ARG A 146 0.99 -9.58 8.11
C ARG A 146 1.70 -10.13 6.88
N PHE A 147 1.98 -9.24 5.94
CA PHE A 147 2.80 -9.57 4.78
C PHE A 147 4.26 -9.76 5.21
N ARG A 148 4.64 -11.00 5.55
CA ARG A 148 5.99 -11.34 5.98
C ARG A 148 6.50 -12.52 5.17
N LEU A 149 7.08 -12.24 4.02
CA LEU A 149 7.90 -13.24 3.32
C LEU A 149 9.27 -13.27 3.97
N GLN A 150 9.54 -14.31 4.75
CA GLN A 150 10.89 -14.56 5.21
C GLN A 150 11.74 -14.98 4.00
N ARG A 151 12.92 -14.37 3.81
CA ARG A 151 13.87 -14.70 2.73
C ARG A 151 14.12 -16.20 2.58
N HIS A 152 14.05 -16.96 3.68
CA HIS A 152 14.24 -18.40 3.71
C HIS A 152 13.13 -19.20 3.02
N TRP A 153 11.87 -18.72 3.01
CA TRP A 153 10.73 -19.44 2.44
C TRP A 153 10.66 -19.37 0.91
N LEU A 154 11.15 -18.31 0.31
CA LEU A 154 11.21 -18.16 -1.15
C LEU A 154 12.12 -19.23 -1.79
N TRP A 155 13.11 -19.69 -1.05
CA TRP A 155 14.05 -20.69 -1.54
C TRP A 155 13.53 -22.13 -1.42
N GLN A 156 12.72 -22.44 -0.43
CA GLN A 156 12.25 -23.80 -0.14
C GLN A 156 10.99 -24.22 -0.91
N ARG A 157 10.16 -23.29 -1.37
CA ARG A 157 8.87 -23.59 -2.01
C ARG A 157 8.68 -22.92 -3.36
N LYS A 158 9.61 -23.10 -4.29
CA LYS A 158 9.50 -22.59 -5.68
C LYS A 158 8.20 -23.03 -6.37
N SER A 159 7.70 -24.24 -6.09
CA SER A 159 6.46 -24.80 -6.68
C SER A 159 5.18 -24.18 -6.09
N SER A 160 5.17 -23.84 -4.80
CA SER A 160 3.97 -23.31 -4.13
C SER A 160 3.75 -21.82 -4.42
N PHE A 161 4.83 -21.05 -4.63
CA PHE A 161 4.71 -19.62 -4.93
C PHE A 161 4.11 -19.39 -6.33
N GLY A 162 4.48 -20.23 -7.29
CA GLY A 162 3.86 -20.24 -8.62
C GLY A 162 2.36 -20.49 -8.55
N SER A 163 1.91 -21.52 -7.79
CA SER A 163 0.49 -21.89 -7.71
C SER A 163 -0.38 -20.82 -7.09
N VAL A 164 0.10 -20.09 -6.08
CA VAL A 164 -0.67 -18.99 -5.43
C VAL A 164 -0.89 -17.81 -6.38
N ILE A 165 0.06 -17.56 -7.29
CA ILE A 165 -0.07 -16.51 -8.31
C ILE A 165 -0.92 -17.00 -9.50
N TRP A 166 -0.91 -18.33 -9.79
CA TRP A 166 -1.57 -18.94 -10.95
C TRP A 166 -3.01 -19.41 -10.70
N ASP A 167 -3.52 -19.42 -9.47
CA ASP A 167 -4.85 -19.93 -9.11
C ASP A 167 -6.02 -19.03 -9.55
N THR A 168 -5.92 -18.39 -10.67
CA THR A 168 -7.03 -17.74 -11.35
C THR A 168 -7.16 -18.27 -12.76
N GLU A 169 -8.26 -19.00 -13.01
CA GLU A 169 -8.68 -19.60 -14.28
C GLU A 169 -8.69 -18.64 -15.47
N GLN A 170 -7.61 -18.11 -15.88
CA GLN A 170 -7.38 -17.58 -17.24
C GLN A 170 -6.00 -16.92 -17.33
N ASN A 171 -5.10 -17.66 -17.94
CA ASN A 171 -3.97 -17.21 -18.76
C ASN A 171 -3.26 -15.89 -18.43
N MET A 172 -1.96 -16.05 -18.16
CA MET A 172 -0.90 -15.07 -18.33
C MET A 172 -0.71 -14.06 -17.22
N CYS A 173 0.11 -14.42 -16.25
CA CYS A 173 0.85 -13.43 -15.50
C CYS A 173 2.37 -13.45 -15.75
N TRP A 174 2.91 -14.27 -16.60
CA TRP A 174 4.34 -14.28 -16.99
C TRP A 174 4.54 -15.06 -18.29
N THR A 175 4.67 -14.36 -19.39
CA THR A 175 5.07 -14.95 -20.68
C THR A 175 6.58 -14.91 -20.90
N GLN A 176 7.37 -15.16 -19.87
CA GLN A 176 8.79 -15.50 -20.05
C GLN A 176 9.11 -16.78 -19.28
N PRO A 177 9.18 -17.94 -19.96
CA PRO A 177 9.38 -19.23 -19.32
C PRO A 177 10.80 -19.46 -18.80
N GLU A 178 11.75 -18.54 -18.93
CA GLU A 178 13.17 -18.84 -18.72
C GLU A 178 13.89 -18.03 -17.62
N LYS A 179 13.27 -17.02 -17.02
CA LYS A 179 13.93 -16.31 -15.92
C LYS A 179 13.34 -16.72 -14.59
N SER A 180 14.15 -17.37 -13.77
CA SER A 180 13.75 -17.73 -12.40
C SER A 180 13.46 -16.46 -11.57
N VAL A 181 12.52 -16.55 -10.63
CA VAL A 181 12.21 -15.47 -9.69
C VAL A 181 13.47 -14.94 -8.99
N SER A 182 14.50 -15.79 -8.83
CA SER A 182 15.81 -15.43 -8.30
C SER A 182 16.61 -14.50 -9.20
N GLU A 183 16.49 -14.59 -10.53
CA GLU A 183 17.19 -13.71 -11.47
C GLU A 183 16.53 -12.34 -11.57
N ILE A 184 15.21 -12.30 -11.51
CA ILE A 184 14.45 -11.05 -11.45
C ILE A 184 14.76 -10.31 -10.14
N PHE A 185 14.86 -11.06 -9.04
CA PHE A 185 15.25 -10.52 -7.72
C PHE A 185 16.67 -9.95 -7.72
N HIS A 186 17.61 -10.66 -8.35
CA HIS A 186 19.00 -10.20 -8.45
C HIS A 186 19.12 -8.92 -9.28
N LEU A 187 18.35 -8.80 -10.36
CA LEU A 187 18.35 -7.60 -11.20
C LEU A 187 17.70 -6.40 -10.49
N THR A 188 16.66 -6.61 -9.71
CA THR A 188 15.97 -5.52 -8.98
C THR A 188 16.79 -5.03 -7.78
N VAL A 189 17.46 -5.93 -7.05
CA VAL A 189 18.31 -5.58 -5.92
C VAL A 189 19.62 -4.91 -6.34
N CYS A 190 20.11 -5.18 -7.56
CA CYS A 190 21.31 -4.51 -8.10
C CYS A 190 21.00 -3.12 -8.70
N MET A 191 19.73 -2.72 -8.84
CA MET A 191 19.31 -1.42 -9.37
C MET A 191 18.89 -0.41 -8.28
N ILE A 192 18.92 -0.80 -7.00
CA ILE A 192 18.73 0.05 -5.83
C ILE A 192 20.05 0.16 -5.07
#